data_04e00c87c9b4441ef76249a03235580c
#
_entry.id   04e00c87c9b4441ef76249a03235580c
#
_cell.length_a   1.000
_cell.length_b   1.000
_cell.length_c   1.000
_cell.angle_alpha   90.00
_cell.angle_beta   90.00
_cell.angle_gamma   90.00
#
_symmetry.space_group_name_H-M   'P 1'
#
loop_
_entity.id
_entity.type
_entity.pdbx_description
1 polymer ?
#
loop_
_entity_poly.entity_id
_entity_poly.type
_entity_poly.pdbx_seq_one_letter_code
_entity_poly.pdbx_strand_id
1 'polypeptide(L)'
;QKDTSILDFMLLAKTNEYIRLKRNSRWYYPSMKIGARMTIEEIAEKALTVNEPKLRDRYLLQAIRALFSLGRYEECINLWNSEIVHYPEENLMRQLIHPYIAGAEFRVKRSEKAITYFAELGDVGSMLFCAGRAGENLSTIDALDLVCEYAPNSRYIEGTLQSFVRELEPLG
;
A
#
# COMPACT_ATOMS: atom_id res chain seq x y z
N GLN A 1 -10.58 34.74 -12.62
CA GLN A 1 -11.09 33.43 -12.15
C GLN A 1 -10.26 33.02 -10.94
N LYS A 2 -10.89 32.78 -9.78
CA LYS A 2 -10.14 32.29 -8.60
C LYS A 2 -9.74 30.85 -8.89
N ASP A 3 -8.45 30.54 -8.69
CA ASP A 3 -7.96 29.16 -8.76
C ASP A 3 -8.52 28.37 -7.58
N THR A 4 -9.39 27.41 -7.86
CA THR A 4 -10.04 26.54 -6.86
C THR A 4 -9.39 25.16 -6.77
N SER A 5 -8.35 24.87 -7.55
CA SER A 5 -7.74 23.57 -7.70
C SER A 5 -7.31 22.94 -6.36
N ILE A 6 -6.72 23.75 -5.48
CA ILE A 6 -6.32 23.30 -4.12
C ILE A 6 -7.54 22.96 -3.27
N LEU A 7 -8.60 23.76 -3.32
CA LEU A 7 -9.83 23.49 -2.56
C LEU A 7 -10.53 22.22 -3.04
N ASP A 8 -10.58 22.01 -4.35
CA ASP A 8 -11.15 20.81 -4.97
C ASP A 8 -10.36 19.57 -4.58
N PHE A 9 -9.02 19.66 -4.56
CA PHE A 9 -8.17 18.59 -4.05
C PHE A 9 -8.42 18.32 -2.56
N MET A 10 -8.45 19.36 -1.72
CA MET A 10 -8.69 19.21 -0.28
C MET A 10 -10.03 18.55 0.01
N LEU A 11 -11.10 18.92 -0.72
CA LEU A 11 -12.41 18.32 -0.59
C LEU A 11 -12.38 16.83 -0.95
N LEU A 12 -11.74 16.47 -2.06
CA LEU A 12 -11.59 15.07 -2.47
C LEU A 12 -10.78 14.27 -1.44
N ALA A 13 -9.64 14.79 -0.98
CA ALA A 13 -8.78 14.11 -0.01
C ALA A 13 -9.50 13.89 1.33
N LYS A 14 -10.22 14.90 1.83
CA LYS A 14 -11.02 14.78 3.06
C LYS A 14 -12.19 13.81 2.92
N THR A 15 -12.83 13.77 1.78
CA THR A 15 -13.91 12.80 1.51
C THR A 15 -13.36 11.37 1.51
N ASN A 16 -12.21 11.14 0.86
CA ASN A 16 -11.53 9.84 0.85
C ASN A 16 -11.13 9.39 2.27
N GLU A 17 -10.52 10.30 3.04
CA GLU A 17 -10.15 10.04 4.45
C GLU A 17 -11.38 9.67 5.29
N TYR A 18 -12.48 10.41 5.17
CA TYR A 18 -13.71 10.18 5.92
C TYR A 18 -14.32 8.80 5.64
N ILE A 19 -14.41 8.40 4.37
CA ILE A 19 -14.96 7.10 3.99
C ILE A 19 -14.13 5.96 4.59
N ARG A 20 -12.79 6.09 4.56
CA ARG A 20 -11.88 5.09 5.12
C ARG A 20 -11.97 4.99 6.64
N LEU A 21 -12.06 6.12 7.35
CA LEU A 21 -12.19 6.15 8.81
C LEU A 21 -13.52 5.52 9.25
N LYS A 22 -14.62 5.84 8.58
CA LYS A 22 -15.95 5.25 8.87
C LYS A 22 -15.96 3.73 8.73
N ARG A 23 -15.16 3.19 7.80
CA ARG A 23 -15.04 1.75 7.57
C ARG A 23 -14.23 1.04 8.66
N ASN A 24 -13.25 1.72 9.28
CA ASN A 24 -12.27 1.12 10.19
C ASN A 24 -12.49 1.45 11.68
N SER A 25 -13.31 2.44 12.05
CA SER A 25 -13.44 2.85 13.44
C SER A 25 -14.86 2.72 13.98
N ARG A 26 -15.07 1.74 14.86
CA ARG A 26 -16.25 1.67 15.74
C ARG A 26 -16.20 2.70 16.88
N TRP A 27 -15.07 3.39 17.12
CA TRP A 27 -14.82 3.99 18.43
C TRP A 27 -14.50 5.48 18.46
N TYR A 28 -14.23 6.21 17.37
CA TYR A 28 -13.55 7.48 17.55
C TYR A 28 -14.15 8.75 16.92
N TYR A 29 -15.23 8.73 16.20
CA TYR A 29 -15.84 9.99 15.74
C TYR A 29 -17.35 10.01 15.92
N PRO A 30 -17.87 10.87 16.84
CA PRO A 30 -19.29 11.22 16.80
C PRO A 30 -19.53 11.95 15.48
N SER A 31 -20.37 11.36 14.67
CA SER A 31 -21.14 11.93 13.57
C SER A 31 -20.77 13.37 13.13
N MET A 32 -19.62 13.60 12.53
CA MET A 32 -19.55 14.67 11.55
C MET A 32 -20.44 14.22 10.41
N LYS A 33 -21.62 14.83 10.30
CA LYS A 33 -22.56 14.70 9.17
C LYS A 33 -22.00 15.44 7.94
N ILE A 34 -20.76 15.18 7.59
CA ILE A 34 -20.27 15.44 6.24
C ILE A 34 -20.81 14.26 5.44
N GLY A 35 -22.00 14.42 4.87
CA GLY A 35 -22.51 13.44 3.93
C GLY A 35 -21.42 13.20 2.88
N ALA A 36 -20.94 11.97 2.79
CA ALA A 36 -20.01 11.61 1.73
C ALA A 36 -20.73 11.91 0.41
N ARG A 37 -20.31 13.01 -0.26
CA ARG A 37 -20.90 13.45 -1.53
C ARG A 37 -20.42 12.61 -2.71
N MET A 38 -19.46 11.70 -2.47
CA MET A 38 -18.83 10.86 -3.48
C MET A 38 -18.61 9.47 -2.93
N THR A 39 -18.73 8.46 -3.78
CA THR A 39 -18.33 7.08 -3.50
C THR A 39 -16.80 6.92 -3.63
N ILE A 40 -16.26 5.77 -3.17
CA ILE A 40 -14.82 5.48 -3.32
C ILE A 40 -14.48 5.35 -4.82
N GLU A 41 -15.37 4.77 -5.61
CA GLU A 41 -15.24 4.64 -7.06
C GLU A 41 -15.14 6.01 -7.75
N GLU A 42 -16.08 6.92 -7.43
CA GLU A 42 -16.06 8.29 -7.97
C GLU A 42 -14.81 9.07 -7.57
N ILE A 43 -14.28 8.83 -6.35
CA ILE A 43 -13.02 9.40 -5.90
C ILE A 43 -11.84 8.88 -6.73
N ALA A 44 -11.80 7.56 -6.98
CA ALA A 44 -10.75 6.96 -7.82
C ALA A 44 -10.77 7.54 -9.23
N GLU A 45 -11.94 7.55 -9.88
CA GLU A 45 -12.12 8.09 -11.23
C GLU A 45 -11.74 9.57 -11.31
N LYS A 46 -12.24 10.41 -10.39
CA LYS A 46 -11.93 11.83 -10.36
C LYS A 46 -10.43 12.07 -10.15
N ALA A 47 -9.81 11.34 -9.22
CA ALA A 47 -8.37 11.47 -8.96
C ALA A 47 -7.50 11.07 -10.15
N LEU A 48 -7.94 10.12 -10.96
CA LEU A 48 -7.24 9.68 -12.18
C LEU A 48 -7.39 10.66 -13.33
N THR A 49 -8.56 11.30 -13.47
CA THR A 49 -8.92 12.13 -14.63
C THR A 49 -8.54 13.60 -14.50
N VAL A 50 -8.29 14.09 -13.27
CA VAL A 50 -7.91 15.50 -13.06
C VAL A 50 -6.57 15.79 -13.71
N ASN A 51 -6.58 16.77 -14.63
CA ASN A 51 -5.38 17.29 -15.29
C ASN A 51 -4.90 18.57 -14.60
N GLU A 52 -4.28 18.42 -13.43
CA GLU A 52 -3.66 19.51 -12.67
C GLU A 52 -2.20 19.14 -12.37
N PRO A 53 -1.25 19.57 -13.22
CA PRO A 53 0.15 19.14 -13.12
C PRO A 53 0.80 19.41 -11.77
N LYS A 54 0.45 20.52 -11.11
CA LYS A 54 1.01 20.90 -9.80
C LYS A 54 0.53 20.02 -8.63
N LEU A 55 -0.57 19.30 -8.81
CA LEU A 55 -1.19 18.46 -7.79
C LEU A 55 -1.28 16.98 -8.24
N ARG A 56 -0.70 16.64 -9.41
CA ARG A 56 -0.84 15.31 -10.00
C ARG A 56 -0.37 14.21 -9.07
N ASP A 57 0.79 14.37 -8.45
CA ASP A 57 1.34 13.41 -7.48
C ASP A 57 0.41 13.19 -6.27
N ARG A 58 -0.23 14.26 -5.80
CA ARG A 58 -1.21 14.22 -4.69
C ARG A 58 -2.51 13.53 -5.10
N TYR A 59 -3.00 13.78 -6.31
CA TYR A 59 -4.17 13.08 -6.85
C TYR A 59 -3.89 11.60 -7.04
N LEU A 60 -2.69 11.23 -7.49
CA LEU A 60 -2.27 9.82 -7.61
C LEU A 60 -2.28 9.11 -6.26
N LEU A 61 -1.82 9.75 -5.19
CA LEU A 61 -1.95 9.19 -3.84
C LEU A 61 -3.42 8.92 -3.47
N GLN A 62 -4.34 9.84 -3.80
CA GLN A 62 -5.76 9.62 -3.51
C GLN A 62 -6.36 8.51 -4.38
N ALA A 63 -5.97 8.43 -5.65
CA ALA A 63 -6.38 7.34 -6.54
C ALA A 63 -5.92 5.97 -6.01
N ILE A 64 -4.63 5.84 -5.68
CA ILE A 64 -4.07 4.60 -5.10
C ILE A 64 -4.81 4.20 -3.82
N ARG A 65 -5.06 5.14 -2.91
CA ARG A 65 -5.79 4.87 -1.66
C ARG A 65 -7.21 4.38 -1.91
N ALA A 66 -7.91 4.95 -2.89
CA ALA A 66 -9.26 4.55 -3.26
C ALA A 66 -9.26 3.16 -3.94
N LEU A 67 -8.41 2.96 -4.95
CA LEU A 67 -8.25 1.68 -5.67
C LEU A 67 -7.88 0.54 -4.71
N PHE A 68 -6.92 0.78 -3.80
CA PHE A 68 -6.53 -0.20 -2.80
C PHE A 68 -7.70 -0.58 -1.88
N SER A 69 -8.52 0.40 -1.47
CA SER A 69 -9.71 0.17 -0.65
C SER A 69 -10.80 -0.62 -1.38
N LEU A 70 -10.85 -0.52 -2.71
CA LEU A 70 -11.74 -1.28 -3.60
C LEU A 70 -11.21 -2.70 -3.90
N GLY A 71 -9.98 -3.03 -3.51
CA GLY A 71 -9.34 -4.30 -3.87
C GLY A 71 -8.82 -4.34 -5.32
N ARG A 72 -8.75 -3.20 -6.01
CA ARG A 72 -8.27 -3.07 -7.40
C ARG A 72 -6.73 -2.99 -7.43
N TYR A 73 -6.08 -4.03 -6.90
CA TYR A 73 -4.63 -4.05 -6.64
C TYR A 73 -3.78 -4.00 -7.91
N GLU A 74 -4.20 -4.69 -8.98
CA GLU A 74 -3.48 -4.64 -10.26
C GLU A 74 -3.47 -3.23 -10.85
N GLU A 75 -4.52 -2.46 -10.66
CA GLU A 75 -4.54 -1.07 -11.13
C GLU A 75 -3.62 -0.16 -10.32
N CYS A 76 -3.49 -0.42 -9.02
CA CYS A 76 -2.47 0.27 -8.21
C CYS A 76 -1.06 0.00 -8.76
N ILE A 77 -0.75 -1.26 -9.05
CA ILE A 77 0.55 -1.69 -9.59
C ILE A 77 0.79 -1.09 -10.98
N ASN A 78 -0.24 -1.07 -11.83
CA ASN A 78 -0.13 -0.46 -13.17
C ASN A 78 0.14 1.04 -13.10
N LEU A 79 -0.52 1.78 -12.21
CA LEU A 79 -0.25 3.22 -12.00
C LEU A 79 1.17 3.46 -11.47
N TRP A 80 1.65 2.61 -10.57
CA TRP A 80 3.03 2.68 -10.11
C TRP A 80 4.01 2.54 -11.26
N ASN A 81 3.88 1.48 -12.04
CA ASN A 81 4.82 1.16 -13.12
C ASN A 81 4.76 2.18 -14.27
N SER A 82 3.59 2.75 -14.56
CA SER A 82 3.40 3.67 -15.69
C SER A 82 3.75 5.12 -15.38
N GLU A 83 3.60 5.56 -14.13
CA GLU A 83 3.73 6.98 -13.81
C GLU A 83 4.57 7.21 -12.53
N ILE A 84 4.21 6.58 -11.39
CA ILE A 84 4.71 6.99 -10.08
C ILE A 84 6.18 6.62 -9.88
N VAL A 85 6.62 5.49 -10.40
CA VAL A 85 8.02 5.02 -10.30
C VAL A 85 9.01 6.00 -10.93
N HIS A 86 8.56 6.83 -11.87
CA HIS A 86 9.39 7.83 -12.55
C HIS A 86 9.55 9.14 -11.77
N TYR A 87 8.81 9.34 -10.68
CA TYR A 87 9.06 10.49 -9.80
C TYR A 87 10.37 10.29 -9.03
N PRO A 88 11.06 11.39 -8.65
CA PRO A 88 12.26 11.30 -7.80
C PRO A 88 12.00 10.51 -6.52
N GLU A 89 13.03 9.84 -6.00
CA GLU A 89 12.90 9.04 -4.77
C GLU A 89 12.54 9.91 -3.56
N GLU A 90 12.99 11.15 -3.55
CA GLU A 90 12.69 12.15 -2.52
C GLU A 90 11.25 12.69 -2.59
N ASN A 91 10.50 12.37 -3.66
CA ASN A 91 9.11 12.81 -3.77
C ASN A 91 8.27 12.18 -2.67
N LEU A 92 7.72 13.02 -1.79
CA LEU A 92 6.96 12.58 -0.63
C LEU A 92 5.74 11.73 -1.03
N MET A 93 5.07 12.05 -2.14
CA MET A 93 3.88 11.29 -2.57
C MET A 93 4.29 9.89 -3.06
N ARG A 94 5.42 9.77 -3.80
CA ARG A 94 6.00 8.47 -4.15
C ARG A 94 6.28 7.62 -2.91
N GLN A 95 6.93 8.20 -1.90
CA GLN A 95 7.23 7.51 -0.64
C GLN A 95 5.96 7.07 0.11
N LEU A 96 4.91 7.92 0.14
CA LEU A 96 3.63 7.58 0.77
C LEU A 96 2.82 6.54 -0.01
N ILE A 97 3.04 6.41 -1.32
CA ILE A 97 2.38 5.43 -2.18
C ILE A 97 3.06 4.06 -2.09
N HIS A 98 4.38 4.01 -2.00
CA HIS A 98 5.17 2.77 -2.06
C HIS A 98 4.66 1.66 -1.11
N PRO A 99 4.29 1.91 0.17
CA PRO A 99 3.72 0.87 1.04
C PRO A 99 2.40 0.27 0.53
N TYR A 100 1.58 1.06 -0.17
CA TYR A 100 0.36 0.55 -0.80
C TYR A 100 0.68 -0.40 -1.94
N ILE A 101 1.75 -0.11 -2.70
CA ILE A 101 2.17 -0.97 -3.81
C ILE A 101 2.74 -2.29 -3.29
N ALA A 102 3.60 -2.24 -2.26
CA ALA A 102 4.09 -3.45 -1.59
C ALA A 102 2.93 -4.33 -1.10
N GLY A 103 1.92 -3.72 -0.46
CA GLY A 103 0.70 -4.41 -0.04
C GLY A 103 -0.13 -4.94 -1.21
N ALA A 104 -0.20 -4.22 -2.34
CA ALA A 104 -0.92 -4.66 -3.53
C ALA A 104 -0.24 -5.89 -4.18
N GLU A 105 1.09 -5.87 -4.31
CA GLU A 105 1.87 -7.01 -4.82
C GLU A 105 1.63 -8.28 -3.97
N PHE A 106 1.60 -8.13 -2.64
CA PHE A 106 1.25 -9.24 -1.76
C PHE A 106 -0.18 -9.77 -1.99
N ARG A 107 -1.15 -8.88 -2.19
CA ARG A 107 -2.56 -9.26 -2.43
C ARG A 107 -2.78 -9.97 -3.76
N VAL A 108 -1.96 -9.69 -4.76
CA VAL A 108 -1.97 -10.38 -6.06
C VAL A 108 -1.02 -11.59 -6.11
N LYS A 109 -0.54 -12.07 -4.97
CA LYS A 109 0.30 -13.26 -4.83
C LYS A 109 1.71 -13.12 -5.43
N ARG A 110 2.24 -11.91 -5.52
CA ARG A 110 3.63 -11.64 -5.92
C ARG A 110 4.48 -11.39 -4.66
N SER A 111 4.62 -12.42 -3.82
CA SER A 111 5.22 -12.31 -2.49
C SER A 111 6.67 -11.89 -2.51
N GLU A 112 7.48 -12.37 -3.44
CA GLU A 112 8.87 -11.98 -3.61
C GLU A 112 8.99 -10.46 -3.78
N LYS A 113 8.22 -9.88 -4.69
CA LYS A 113 8.23 -8.44 -4.95
C LYS A 113 7.70 -7.62 -3.77
N ALA A 114 6.69 -8.14 -3.07
CA ALA A 114 6.20 -7.51 -1.85
C ALA A 114 7.27 -7.48 -0.74
N ILE A 115 8.00 -8.57 -0.55
CA ILE A 115 9.11 -8.67 0.42
C ILE A 115 10.19 -7.65 0.08
N THR A 116 10.63 -7.59 -1.19
CA THR A 116 11.63 -6.62 -1.67
C THR A 116 11.18 -5.18 -1.40
N TYR A 117 9.96 -4.83 -1.75
CA TYR A 117 9.45 -3.47 -1.54
C TYR A 117 9.34 -3.09 -0.05
N PHE A 118 8.89 -4.01 0.84
CA PHE A 118 8.90 -3.74 2.27
C PHE A 118 10.33 -3.65 2.84
N ALA A 119 11.28 -4.40 2.30
CA ALA A 119 12.69 -4.29 2.65
C ALA A 119 13.27 -2.91 2.27
N GLU A 120 13.01 -2.44 1.04
CA GLU A 120 13.41 -1.10 0.57
C GLU A 120 12.82 0.02 1.46
N LEU A 121 11.60 -0.16 1.94
CA LEU A 121 10.95 0.76 2.88
C LEU A 121 11.48 0.68 4.31
N GLY A 122 12.33 -0.30 4.63
CA GLY A 122 12.79 -0.58 5.99
C GLY A 122 11.67 -1.13 6.90
N ASP A 123 10.54 -1.54 6.33
CA ASP A 123 9.42 -2.14 7.07
C ASP A 123 9.65 -3.65 7.26
N VAL A 124 10.57 -3.98 8.15
CA VAL A 124 10.95 -5.36 8.47
C VAL A 124 9.74 -6.18 8.97
N GLY A 125 8.82 -5.57 9.71
CA GLY A 125 7.63 -6.26 10.22
C GLY A 125 6.72 -6.76 9.08
N SER A 126 6.41 -5.90 8.11
CA SER A 126 5.61 -6.27 6.94
C SER A 126 6.35 -7.23 6.02
N MET A 127 7.66 -7.06 5.86
CA MET A 127 8.53 -7.98 5.11
C MET A 127 8.42 -9.41 5.67
N LEU A 128 8.64 -9.59 6.98
CA LEU A 128 8.57 -10.89 7.66
C LEU A 128 7.17 -11.48 7.63
N PHE A 129 6.12 -10.65 7.75
CA PHE A 129 4.74 -11.10 7.60
C PHE A 129 4.47 -11.66 6.19
N CYS A 130 4.95 -10.98 5.15
CA CYS A 130 4.82 -11.47 3.77
C CYS A 130 5.61 -12.77 3.56
N ALA A 131 6.84 -12.86 4.07
CA ALA A 131 7.67 -14.07 3.99
C ALA A 131 7.01 -15.25 4.67
N GLY A 132 6.48 -15.09 5.89
CA GLY A 132 5.79 -16.15 6.63
C GLY A 132 4.49 -16.65 5.98
N ARG A 133 3.95 -15.92 5.01
CA ARG A 133 2.74 -16.29 4.24
C ARG A 133 3.01 -16.57 2.77
N ALA A 134 4.26 -16.57 2.37
CA ALA A 134 4.66 -16.78 0.99
C ALA A 134 4.49 -18.22 0.49
N GLY A 135 4.34 -19.19 1.40
CA GLY A 135 4.24 -20.62 1.09
C GLY A 135 3.17 -21.03 0.08
N GLU A 136 2.23 -20.12 -0.26
CA GLU A 136 1.25 -20.35 -1.31
C GLU A 136 1.84 -20.09 -2.73
N ASN A 137 2.90 -19.28 -2.87
CA ASN A 137 3.44 -18.82 -4.14
C ASN A 137 4.95 -18.57 -4.18
N LEU A 138 5.64 -18.87 -3.10
CA LEU A 138 7.10 -18.81 -2.95
C LEU A 138 7.49 -19.95 -2.00
N SER A 139 8.54 -20.69 -2.32
CA SER A 139 8.98 -21.75 -1.40
C SER A 139 9.46 -21.16 -0.06
N THR A 140 9.34 -21.95 1.01
CA THR A 140 9.80 -21.52 2.34
C THR A 140 11.29 -21.18 2.35
N ILE A 141 12.09 -21.90 1.55
CA ILE A 141 13.53 -21.68 1.42
C ILE A 141 13.80 -20.34 0.74
N ASP A 142 13.16 -20.06 -0.41
CA ASP A 142 13.33 -18.81 -1.13
C ASP A 142 12.88 -17.59 -0.29
N ALA A 143 11.77 -17.74 0.46
CA ALA A 143 11.30 -16.71 1.37
C ALA A 143 12.31 -16.44 2.50
N LEU A 144 12.94 -17.50 3.04
CA LEU A 144 13.95 -17.40 4.08
C LEU A 144 15.22 -16.74 3.55
N ASP A 145 15.66 -17.10 2.35
CA ASP A 145 16.83 -16.49 1.69
C ASP A 145 16.64 -15.00 1.50
N LEU A 146 15.48 -14.57 1.01
CA LEU A 146 15.12 -13.15 0.91
C LEU A 146 15.15 -12.43 2.28
N VAL A 147 14.62 -13.05 3.32
CA VAL A 147 14.67 -12.48 4.67
C VAL A 147 16.12 -12.35 5.18
N CYS A 148 16.96 -13.36 4.95
CA CYS A 148 18.36 -13.32 5.34
C CYS A 148 19.15 -12.27 4.55
N GLU A 149 18.84 -12.07 3.27
CA GLU A 149 19.46 -11.05 2.44
C GLU A 149 19.14 -9.63 2.93
N TYR A 150 17.86 -9.34 3.18
CA TYR A 150 17.41 -7.98 3.49
C TYR A 150 17.43 -7.63 4.98
N ALA A 151 17.36 -8.60 5.87
CA ALA A 151 17.29 -8.36 7.31
C ALA A 151 18.23 -9.28 8.15
N PRO A 152 19.52 -9.44 7.78
CA PRO A 152 20.40 -10.41 8.40
C PRO A 152 20.62 -10.19 9.90
N ASN A 153 20.48 -8.95 10.38
CA ASN A 153 20.69 -8.55 11.78
C ASN A 153 19.38 -8.18 12.51
N SER A 154 18.23 -8.51 11.95
CA SER A 154 16.96 -8.19 12.58
C SER A 154 16.71 -9.08 13.79
N ARG A 155 16.37 -8.47 14.94
CA ARG A 155 15.90 -9.20 16.14
C ARG A 155 14.62 -9.99 15.89
N TYR A 156 13.91 -9.75 14.80
CA TYR A 156 12.70 -10.48 14.41
C TYR A 156 13.01 -11.74 13.60
N ILE A 157 14.25 -11.92 13.12
CA ILE A 157 14.63 -13.07 12.31
C ILE A 157 14.49 -14.38 13.07
N GLU A 158 14.84 -14.39 14.36
CA GLU A 158 14.73 -15.59 15.23
C GLU A 158 13.29 -16.06 15.34
N GLY A 159 12.33 -15.16 15.58
CA GLY A 159 10.92 -15.49 15.64
C GLY A 159 10.37 -16.02 14.31
N THR A 160 10.86 -15.47 13.19
CA THR A 160 10.49 -15.94 11.85
C THR A 160 11.07 -17.30 11.55
N LEU A 161 12.34 -17.54 11.88
CA LEU A 161 12.99 -18.85 11.76
C LEU A 161 12.25 -19.91 12.58
N GLN A 162 11.87 -19.60 13.81
CA GLN A 162 11.08 -20.52 14.64
C GLN A 162 9.70 -20.83 14.02
N SER A 163 9.06 -19.87 13.37
CA SER A 163 7.81 -20.08 12.64
C SER A 163 8.00 -21.02 11.47
N PHE A 164 9.03 -20.81 10.66
CA PHE A 164 9.37 -21.68 9.53
C PHE A 164 9.73 -23.10 9.98
N VAL A 165 10.52 -23.24 11.04
CA VAL A 165 10.88 -24.56 11.60
C VAL A 165 9.64 -25.34 12.04
N ARG A 166 8.67 -24.68 12.68
CA ARG A 166 7.40 -25.33 13.07
C ARG A 166 6.56 -25.79 11.86
N GLU A 167 6.62 -25.07 10.74
CA GLU A 167 5.94 -25.50 9.50
C GLU A 167 6.62 -26.69 8.83
N LEU A 168 7.92 -26.90 9.06
CA LEU A 168 8.70 -27.99 8.51
C LEU A 168 8.68 -29.26 9.38
N GLU A 169 8.43 -29.15 10.70
CA GLU A 169 8.39 -30.29 11.63
C GLU A 169 7.39 -31.43 11.25
N PRO A 170 6.24 -31.16 10.61
CA PRO A 170 5.33 -32.25 10.20
C PRO A 170 5.81 -33.05 8.98
N LEU A 171 6.91 -32.67 8.36
CA LEU A 171 7.46 -33.32 7.16
C LEU A 171 8.63 -34.26 7.44
N GLY A 172 8.94 -34.50 8.75
CA GLY A 172 10.02 -35.36 9.23
C GLY A 172 9.55 -36.73 9.69
#